data_39b1913059b20f026fbf09d4758fa113
#
_entry.id   39b1913059b20f026fbf09d4758fa113
#
_cell.length_a   1.000
_cell.length_b   1.000
_cell.length_c   1.000
_cell.angle_alpha   90.00
_cell.angle_beta   90.00
_cell.angle_gamma   90.00
#
_symmetry.space_group_name_H-M   'P 1'
#
loop_
_entity.id
_entity.type
_entity.pdbx_description
1 polymer ?
#
loop_
_entity_poly.entity_id
_entity_poly.type
_entity_poly.pdbx_seq_one_letter_code
_entity_poly.pdbx_strand_id
1 'polypeptide(L)'
;MAIGYLNIQARTAHDAVPLSGVQIRIFDFWGNSLYVLSTDENGETPTVPLETIDKSYSQNPYFSGNAFVSYHVLAQASGFNSLYVSDIPIYDGETAFLPVTLIPMQETQRSPLQTEISIGKPAVASHEMRHQEGEETEPRILRQVVIPNPITVHLGTPGSSARDVQVTFPDYVKNVASSEIYPTWPENALRANIYAIITFALNRVFTEWYRSKGYGFDITNSTAYDQAFVYGRPIYGSISRIVDEIFNEYVRRQGQHSPYFTSFCNGTSVTCNGLSQWGTVTLSNQGLSPLEILRYYYPKDVEIAQTDIITGVVSSYPGTPLRMGSTGLDVQTIQTYLNRIRRNYPAIPAVTDPAGSFQNSTNAAVTKFQNIFNLTPDGIVGKSTWYKISSLYAAVTRLAELDSEGTSLGIGTVPPSAVLRQGSRGQDVITLQYLLNVISEYYPSVPRPAQDGIFGSGTAQSVMAFQRAVNLSPDGIVGPRTWKALYDTYQGIGQNVPLPSPEPDGGTIRYVVRSGDSLWLIAQKYNTTVDAIKRLNGLTSDILNIGQVLNIPSSGSAPYFEYTVR
;
A
#
# COMPACT_ATOMS: atom_id res chain seq x y z
N MET A 1 3.29 35.56 -7.05
CA MET A 1 3.57 34.49 -6.08
C MET A 1 3.30 33.19 -6.80
N ALA A 2 4.13 32.19 -6.59
CA ALA A 2 3.91 30.84 -7.10
C ALA A 2 2.86 30.13 -6.23
N ILE A 3 2.12 29.18 -6.81
CA ILE A 3 1.03 28.48 -6.17
C ILE A 3 1.21 26.98 -6.35
N GLY A 4 1.22 26.25 -5.24
CA GLY A 4 1.06 24.81 -5.22
C GLY A 4 -0.29 24.44 -4.61
N TYR A 5 -0.61 23.16 -4.60
CA TYR A 5 -1.92 22.68 -4.21
C TYR A 5 -1.80 21.57 -3.17
N LEU A 6 -2.76 21.48 -2.26
CA LEU A 6 -2.84 20.42 -1.26
C LEU A 6 -4.24 19.79 -1.28
N ASN A 7 -4.27 18.47 -1.38
CA ASN A 7 -5.44 17.61 -1.21
C ASN A 7 -5.15 16.63 -0.07
N ILE A 8 -6.09 16.43 0.83
CA ILE A 8 -5.92 15.54 1.98
C ILE A 8 -6.88 14.38 1.84
N GLN A 9 -6.36 13.16 2.04
CA GLN A 9 -7.07 11.90 1.86
C GLN A 9 -7.07 11.11 3.17
N ALA A 10 -8.19 11.19 3.90
CA ALA A 10 -8.38 10.51 5.17
C ALA A 10 -9.00 9.12 4.95
N ARG A 11 -8.23 8.08 5.17
CA ARG A 11 -8.62 6.68 4.98
C ARG A 11 -8.04 5.82 6.09
N THR A 12 -8.63 4.64 6.30
CA THR A 12 -8.14 3.64 7.25
C THR A 12 -8.24 2.24 6.66
N ALA A 13 -7.74 1.22 7.36
CA ALA A 13 -7.78 -0.17 6.94
C ALA A 13 -7.22 -0.39 5.50
N HIS A 14 -5.98 0.01 5.26
CA HIS A 14 -5.30 -0.11 3.95
C HIS A 14 -6.12 0.49 2.80
N ASP A 15 -6.63 1.68 2.97
CA ASP A 15 -7.53 2.41 2.05
C ASP A 15 -8.92 1.75 1.87
N ALA A 16 -9.24 0.67 2.56
CA ALA A 16 -10.54 0.01 2.40
C ALA A 16 -11.71 0.86 2.90
N VAL A 17 -11.46 1.75 3.86
CA VAL A 17 -12.50 2.58 4.49
C VAL A 17 -12.14 4.05 4.37
N PRO A 18 -12.87 4.83 3.53
CA PRO A 18 -12.77 6.28 3.51
C PRO A 18 -13.39 6.87 4.78
N LEU A 19 -12.80 7.93 5.32
CA LEU A 19 -13.30 8.61 6.50
C LEU A 19 -13.95 9.94 6.09
N SER A 20 -15.27 9.98 6.06
CA SER A 20 -16.06 11.18 5.81
C SER A 20 -16.18 12.03 7.08
N GLY A 21 -16.26 13.34 6.90
CA GLY A 21 -16.48 14.29 8.00
C GLY A 21 -15.27 14.53 8.89
N VAL A 22 -14.08 14.08 8.50
CA VAL A 22 -12.85 14.40 9.22
C VAL A 22 -12.60 15.90 9.15
N GLN A 23 -12.46 16.54 10.31
CA GLN A 23 -12.12 17.95 10.40
C GLN A 23 -10.64 18.15 10.14
N ILE A 24 -10.33 18.91 9.12
CA ILE A 24 -8.97 19.22 8.68
C ILE A 24 -8.70 20.70 8.90
N ARG A 25 -7.63 21.02 9.60
CA ARG A 25 -7.11 22.40 9.71
C ARG A 25 -5.74 22.47 9.08
N ILE A 26 -5.55 23.44 8.20
CA ILE A 26 -4.28 23.72 7.54
C ILE A 26 -3.72 25.00 8.14
N PHE A 27 -2.45 24.95 8.54
CA PHE A 27 -1.74 26.07 9.14
C PHE A 27 -0.52 26.45 8.30
N ASP A 28 -0.18 27.73 8.33
CA ASP A 28 1.11 28.21 7.83
C ASP A 28 2.26 27.82 8.79
N PHE A 29 3.49 28.14 8.40
CA PHE A 29 4.68 27.87 9.19
C PHE A 29 4.66 28.54 10.60
N TRP A 30 3.94 29.67 10.75
CA TRP A 30 3.83 30.40 12.02
C TRP A 30 2.68 29.90 12.91
N GLY A 31 1.90 28.91 12.42
CA GLY A 31 0.76 28.36 13.16
C GLY A 31 -0.55 29.11 12.97
N ASN A 32 -0.64 30.05 12.01
CA ASN A 32 -1.91 30.69 11.67
C ASN A 32 -2.79 29.72 10.88
N SER A 33 -4.06 29.59 11.26
CA SER A 33 -5.02 28.75 10.55
C SER A 33 -5.43 29.40 9.22
N LEU A 34 -5.16 28.73 8.11
CA LEU A 34 -5.49 29.17 6.76
C LEU A 34 -6.82 28.60 6.27
N TYR A 35 -7.03 27.30 6.51
CA TYR A 35 -8.23 26.59 6.05
C TYR A 35 -8.77 25.70 7.16
N VAL A 36 -10.10 25.59 7.19
CA VAL A 36 -10.84 24.59 7.97
C VAL A 36 -11.75 23.86 6.99
N LEU A 37 -11.49 22.59 6.78
CA LEU A 37 -12.15 21.76 5.78
C LEU A 37 -12.74 20.52 6.42
N SER A 38 -13.60 19.83 5.68
CA SER A 38 -14.12 18.51 6.05
C SER A 38 -13.96 17.57 4.88
N THR A 39 -13.65 16.30 5.13
CA THR A 39 -13.58 15.28 4.08
C THR A 39 -14.96 14.86 3.61
N ASP A 40 -15.07 14.53 2.33
CA ASP A 40 -16.27 14.00 1.66
C ASP A 40 -16.47 12.49 1.91
N GLU A 41 -17.42 11.87 1.22
CA GLU A 41 -17.72 10.44 1.29
C GLU A 41 -16.59 9.52 0.82
N ASN A 42 -15.61 10.03 0.09
CA ASN A 42 -14.41 9.31 -0.36
C ASN A 42 -13.22 9.53 0.60
N GLY A 43 -13.42 10.29 1.67
CA GLY A 43 -12.37 10.69 2.59
C GLY A 43 -11.48 11.83 2.07
N GLU A 44 -11.92 12.63 1.09
CA GLU A 44 -11.12 13.65 0.42
C GLU A 44 -11.58 15.07 0.78
N THR A 45 -10.61 15.98 0.95
CA THR A 45 -10.91 17.42 1.00
C THR A 45 -11.00 18.01 -0.41
N PRO A 46 -11.65 19.17 -0.58
CA PRO A 46 -11.34 20.00 -1.73
C PRO A 46 -9.84 20.27 -1.83
N THR A 47 -9.32 20.33 -3.06
CA THR A 47 -7.94 20.76 -3.29
C THR A 47 -7.83 22.26 -3.07
N VAL A 48 -6.92 22.68 -2.19
CA VAL A 48 -6.74 24.10 -1.86
C VAL A 48 -5.43 24.65 -2.39
N PRO A 49 -5.42 25.89 -2.91
CA PRO A 49 -4.19 26.58 -3.31
C PRO A 49 -3.43 27.08 -2.07
N LEU A 50 -2.10 26.96 -2.12
CA LEU A 50 -1.18 27.43 -1.08
C LEU A 50 -0.03 28.19 -1.74
N GLU A 51 0.34 29.31 -1.14
CA GLU A 51 1.47 30.10 -1.63
C GLU A 51 2.78 29.33 -1.49
N THR A 52 3.65 29.46 -2.48
CA THR A 52 4.98 28.84 -2.45
C THR A 52 5.97 29.70 -3.23
N ILE A 53 7.18 29.20 -3.38
CA ILE A 53 8.24 29.85 -4.17
C ILE A 53 8.30 29.24 -5.57
N ASP A 54 8.78 30.03 -6.51
CA ASP A 54 8.88 29.65 -7.93
C ASP A 54 9.73 28.37 -8.10
N LYS A 55 9.29 27.47 -8.96
CA LYS A 55 9.95 26.19 -9.23
C LYS A 55 11.38 26.31 -9.74
N SER A 56 11.80 27.45 -10.28
CA SER A 56 13.18 27.68 -10.70
C SER A 56 14.18 27.50 -9.55
N TYR A 57 13.76 27.77 -8.32
CA TYR A 57 14.61 27.53 -7.13
C TYR A 57 14.83 26.05 -6.87
N SER A 58 13.81 25.20 -7.04
CA SER A 58 13.93 23.74 -6.89
C SER A 58 14.63 23.07 -8.09
N GLN A 59 14.87 23.79 -9.17
CA GLN A 59 15.62 23.35 -10.35
C GLN A 59 17.06 23.87 -10.37
N ASN A 60 17.45 24.65 -9.35
CA ASN A 60 18.79 25.23 -9.25
C ASN A 60 19.64 24.51 -8.18
N PRO A 61 20.66 23.74 -8.57
CA PRO A 61 21.50 22.98 -7.63
C PRO A 61 22.32 23.86 -6.67
N TYR A 62 22.48 25.15 -7.00
CA TYR A 62 23.25 26.11 -6.19
C TYR A 62 22.37 26.92 -5.24
N PHE A 63 21.06 26.71 -5.24
CA PHE A 63 20.18 27.40 -4.31
C PHE A 63 20.29 26.78 -2.91
N SER A 64 20.69 27.60 -1.94
CA SER A 64 20.94 27.16 -0.56
C SER A 64 19.74 27.27 0.38
N GLY A 65 18.62 27.84 -0.07
CA GLY A 65 17.39 27.97 0.68
C GLY A 65 16.46 26.75 0.54
N ASN A 66 15.32 26.78 1.25
CA ASN A 66 14.25 25.81 1.00
C ASN A 66 13.53 26.18 -0.31
N ALA A 67 13.54 25.25 -1.27
CA ALA A 67 12.90 25.44 -2.57
C ALA A 67 11.37 25.13 -2.52
N PHE A 68 10.74 25.40 -1.39
CA PHE A 68 9.31 25.17 -1.08
C PHE A 68 8.89 26.00 0.14
N VAL A 69 7.59 26.11 0.35
CA VAL A 69 7.02 26.59 1.62
C VAL A 69 6.43 25.40 2.37
N SER A 70 6.65 25.36 3.70
CA SER A 70 6.13 24.31 4.58
C SER A 70 4.82 24.71 5.21
N TYR A 71 3.90 23.74 5.31
CA TYR A 71 2.60 23.88 5.97
C TYR A 71 2.39 22.76 6.97
N HIS A 72 1.39 22.90 7.84
CA HIS A 72 1.02 21.90 8.83
C HIS A 72 -0.46 21.55 8.70
N VAL A 73 -0.80 20.32 9.03
CA VAL A 73 -2.18 19.80 8.97
C VAL A 73 -2.52 19.12 10.28
N LEU A 74 -3.68 19.47 10.86
CA LEU A 74 -4.31 18.75 11.96
C LEU A 74 -5.57 18.06 11.44
N ALA A 75 -5.64 16.74 11.60
CA ALA A 75 -6.79 15.92 11.26
C ALA A 75 -7.45 15.37 12.53
N GLN A 76 -8.77 15.57 12.67
CA GLN A 76 -9.54 15.15 13.81
C GLN A 76 -10.89 14.55 13.39
N ALA A 77 -11.26 13.42 13.98
CA ALA A 77 -12.56 12.80 13.79
C ALA A 77 -13.07 12.22 15.12
N SER A 78 -14.40 12.19 15.31
CA SER A 78 -15.00 11.56 16.48
C SER A 78 -14.68 10.07 16.49
N GLY A 79 -14.28 9.54 17.64
CA GLY A 79 -13.90 8.13 17.80
C GLY A 79 -12.49 7.77 17.32
N PHE A 80 -11.70 8.75 16.87
CA PHE A 80 -10.32 8.55 16.41
C PHE A 80 -9.31 9.38 17.18
N ASN A 81 -8.08 8.88 17.24
CA ASN A 81 -6.94 9.66 17.65
C ASN A 81 -6.64 10.73 16.60
N SER A 82 -6.25 11.93 17.05
CA SER A 82 -5.90 13.02 16.14
C SER A 82 -4.51 12.82 15.53
N LEU A 83 -4.33 13.31 14.31
CA LEU A 83 -3.04 13.30 13.61
C LEU A 83 -2.61 14.73 13.29
N TYR A 84 -1.42 15.11 13.74
CA TYR A 84 -0.76 16.34 13.35
C TYR A 84 0.42 16.02 12.42
N VAL A 85 0.38 16.60 11.23
CA VAL A 85 1.45 16.45 10.23
C VAL A 85 2.13 17.80 10.05
N SER A 86 3.42 17.87 10.37
CA SER A 86 4.21 19.08 10.26
C SER A 86 5.15 19.06 9.07
N ASP A 87 5.64 20.23 8.69
CA ASP A 87 6.68 20.45 7.68
C ASP A 87 6.35 19.85 6.31
N ILE A 88 5.10 20.00 5.88
CA ILE A 88 4.61 19.51 4.57
C ILE A 88 5.11 20.46 3.48
N PRO A 89 6.02 20.04 2.60
CA PRO A 89 6.53 20.90 1.53
C PRO A 89 5.53 21.03 0.39
N ILE A 90 5.27 22.28 -0.02
CA ILE A 90 4.40 22.62 -1.15
C ILE A 90 5.25 23.25 -2.25
N TYR A 91 5.10 22.74 -3.48
CA TYR A 91 5.87 23.14 -4.65
C TYR A 91 5.00 23.82 -5.70
N ASP A 92 5.60 24.75 -6.44
CA ASP A 92 4.95 25.51 -7.50
C ASP A 92 4.43 24.61 -8.63
N GLY A 93 3.14 24.77 -8.92
CA GLY A 93 2.42 24.03 -9.95
C GLY A 93 2.09 22.58 -9.62
N GLU A 94 2.55 22.07 -8.45
CA GLU A 94 2.34 20.67 -8.06
C GLU A 94 1.15 20.51 -7.10
N THR A 95 0.46 19.38 -7.20
CA THR A 95 -0.53 18.95 -6.22
C THR A 95 0.09 17.91 -5.30
N ALA A 96 0.10 18.22 -4.01
CA ALA A 96 0.48 17.32 -2.94
C ALA A 96 -0.76 16.56 -2.44
N PHE A 97 -0.77 15.25 -2.54
CA PHE A 97 -1.80 14.37 -1.99
C PHE A 97 -1.32 13.83 -0.64
N LEU A 98 -1.86 14.37 0.45
CA LEU A 98 -1.46 14.00 1.80
C LEU A 98 -2.31 12.83 2.30
N PRO A 99 -1.73 11.62 2.51
CA PRO A 99 -2.43 10.51 3.14
C PRO A 99 -2.56 10.76 4.64
N VAL A 100 -3.77 10.66 5.16
CA VAL A 100 -4.10 10.76 6.59
C VAL A 100 -4.71 9.44 7.04
N THR A 101 -3.97 8.66 7.81
CA THR A 101 -4.49 7.42 8.43
C THR A 101 -4.80 7.69 9.88
N LEU A 102 -6.09 7.72 10.23
CA LEU A 102 -6.53 7.87 11.61
C LEU A 102 -6.71 6.51 12.28
N ILE A 103 -6.24 6.41 13.52
CA ILE A 103 -6.33 5.19 14.34
C ILE A 103 -7.56 5.30 15.22
N PRO A 104 -8.49 4.30 15.21
CA PRO A 104 -9.65 4.29 16.09
C PRO A 104 -9.23 4.33 17.57
N MET A 105 -9.99 5.06 18.37
CA MET A 105 -9.80 5.09 19.82
C MET A 105 -10.17 3.73 20.44
N GLN A 106 -9.50 3.36 21.53
CA GLN A 106 -9.92 2.23 22.34
C GLN A 106 -11.26 2.53 23.03
N GLU A 107 -12.08 1.53 23.28
CA GLU A 107 -13.40 1.68 23.92
C GLU A 107 -13.32 2.48 25.24
N THR A 108 -12.32 2.21 26.05
CA THR A 108 -12.13 2.85 27.36
C THR A 108 -11.40 4.18 27.30
N GLN A 109 -10.97 4.61 26.13
CA GLN A 109 -10.26 5.88 25.95
C GLN A 109 -11.22 7.07 25.99
N ARG A 110 -11.01 8.00 26.91
CA ARG A 110 -11.92 9.13 27.15
C ARG A 110 -11.61 10.38 26.31
N SER A 111 -10.42 10.47 25.77
CA SER A 111 -9.99 11.60 24.93
C SER A 111 -9.03 11.13 23.85
N PRO A 112 -9.06 11.75 22.65
CA PRO A 112 -8.13 11.38 21.58
C PRO A 112 -6.68 11.68 22.00
N LEU A 113 -5.78 10.74 21.68
CA LEU A 113 -4.34 10.99 21.69
C LEU A 113 -3.96 11.73 20.40
N GLN A 114 -2.94 12.58 20.46
CA GLN A 114 -2.39 13.20 19.26
C GLN A 114 -1.13 12.45 18.84
N THR A 115 -1.13 11.98 17.59
CA THR A 115 0.06 11.46 16.93
C THR A 115 0.67 12.56 16.08
N GLU A 116 2.00 12.68 16.09
CA GLU A 116 2.72 13.66 15.28
C GLU A 116 3.61 12.98 14.26
N ILE A 117 3.61 13.52 13.04
CA ILE A 117 4.48 13.11 11.94
C ILE A 117 5.13 14.38 11.39
N SER A 118 6.46 14.41 11.33
CA SER A 118 7.20 15.47 10.65
C SER A 118 7.69 14.97 9.30
N ILE A 119 7.35 15.68 8.22
CA ILE A 119 7.68 15.30 6.84
C ILE A 119 9.09 15.78 6.48
N GLY A 120 9.34 17.06 6.63
CA GLY A 120 10.61 17.68 6.33
C GLY A 120 10.95 17.76 4.83
N LYS A 121 12.14 18.28 4.53
CA LYS A 121 12.66 18.47 3.18
C LYS A 121 13.03 17.14 2.50
N PRO A 122 13.05 17.09 1.16
CA PRO A 122 13.53 15.90 0.44
C PRO A 122 15.04 15.69 0.65
N ALA A 123 15.48 14.43 0.49
CA ALA A 123 16.86 14.03 0.76
C ALA A 123 17.88 14.74 -0.15
N VAL A 124 17.51 15.05 -1.39
CA VAL A 124 18.37 15.82 -2.30
C VAL A 124 18.79 17.18 -1.74
N ALA A 125 17.97 17.76 -0.86
CA ALA A 125 18.27 19.02 -0.16
C ALA A 125 19.04 18.81 1.16
N SER A 126 19.31 17.57 1.56
CA SER A 126 20.11 17.23 2.74
C SER A 126 21.54 16.84 2.35
N HIS A 127 22.49 17.10 3.25
CA HIS A 127 23.91 16.79 2.99
C HIS A 127 24.33 15.40 3.51
N GLU A 128 23.38 14.49 3.78
CA GLU A 128 23.62 13.26 4.57
C GLU A 128 23.49 11.94 3.81
N MET A 129 23.47 11.93 2.47
CA MET A 129 23.37 10.67 1.74
C MET A 129 24.73 9.92 1.71
N ARG A 130 24.81 8.83 2.45
CA ARG A 130 25.92 7.87 2.41
C ARG A 130 25.36 6.47 2.16
N HIS A 131 25.38 6.00 0.93
CA HIS A 131 25.25 4.56 0.69
C HIS A 131 26.59 3.90 1.05
N GLN A 132 26.61 3.09 2.09
CA GLN A 132 27.74 2.19 2.31
C GLN A 132 27.64 1.06 1.26
N GLU A 133 28.71 0.90 0.48
CA GLU A 133 28.93 -0.32 -0.29
C GLU A 133 29.00 -1.47 0.74
N GLY A 134 27.96 -2.30 0.76
CA GLY A 134 27.90 -3.44 1.68
C GLY A 134 28.86 -4.53 1.22
N GLU A 135 29.57 -5.16 2.16
CA GLU A 135 30.36 -6.37 1.91
C GLU A 135 29.49 -7.41 1.17
N GLU A 136 30.04 -7.93 0.07
CA GLU A 136 29.47 -9.05 -0.70
C GLU A 136 29.46 -10.32 0.16
N THR A 137 28.40 -10.50 0.94
CA THR A 137 28.02 -11.84 1.37
C THR A 137 27.25 -12.47 0.22
N GLU A 138 27.58 -13.71 -0.18
CA GLU A 138 26.85 -14.41 -1.26
C GLU A 138 25.36 -14.40 -0.97
N PRO A 139 24.54 -13.60 -1.70
CA PRO A 139 23.14 -13.44 -1.40
C PRO A 139 22.37 -14.67 -1.88
N ARG A 140 21.31 -15.03 -1.18
CA ARG A 140 20.26 -15.88 -1.74
C ARG A 140 19.61 -15.10 -2.89
N ILE A 141 19.77 -15.58 -4.10
CA ILE A 141 19.24 -14.94 -5.30
C ILE A 141 17.92 -15.60 -5.68
N LEU A 142 16.86 -14.82 -5.80
CA LEU A 142 15.59 -15.31 -6.37
C LEU A 142 15.81 -15.72 -7.82
N ARG A 143 15.04 -16.71 -8.30
CA ARG A 143 15.18 -17.20 -9.68
C ARG A 143 14.69 -16.22 -10.75
N GLN A 144 13.83 -15.28 -10.35
CA GLN A 144 13.23 -14.27 -11.22
C GLN A 144 12.90 -13.00 -10.44
N VAL A 145 12.85 -11.88 -11.13
CA VAL A 145 12.50 -10.59 -10.52
C VAL A 145 11.01 -10.56 -10.25
N VAL A 146 10.66 -10.27 -9.00
CA VAL A 146 9.28 -10.24 -8.50
C VAL A 146 9.03 -8.88 -7.85
N ILE A 147 7.90 -8.26 -8.16
CA ILE A 147 7.43 -7.08 -7.44
C ILE A 147 6.80 -7.54 -6.12
N PRO A 148 7.36 -7.14 -4.96
CA PRO A 148 6.76 -7.48 -3.67
C PRO A 148 5.47 -6.66 -3.47
N ASN A 149 4.40 -7.31 -3.06
CA ASN A 149 3.18 -6.61 -2.68
C ASN A 149 2.48 -7.35 -1.53
N PRO A 150 2.56 -6.80 -0.30
CA PRO A 150 3.25 -5.58 0.09
C PRO A 150 4.78 -5.70 0.16
N ILE A 151 5.49 -4.56 0.11
CA ILE A 151 6.87 -4.43 0.55
C ILE A 151 6.90 -4.03 2.03
N THR A 152 7.77 -4.66 2.82
CA THR A 152 7.92 -4.36 4.25
C THR A 152 9.10 -3.42 4.47
N VAL A 153 8.84 -2.22 5.00
CA VAL A 153 9.83 -1.17 5.25
C VAL A 153 10.09 -1.05 6.75
N HIS A 154 11.34 -1.19 7.17
CA HIS A 154 11.78 -0.94 8.54
C HIS A 154 12.06 0.55 8.74
N LEU A 155 11.38 1.21 9.70
CA LEU A 155 11.50 2.65 9.93
C LEU A 155 12.68 3.01 10.85
N GLY A 156 13.86 2.49 10.53
CA GLY A 156 15.10 2.72 11.29
C GLY A 156 16.30 2.07 10.64
N THR A 157 17.44 2.05 11.37
CA THR A 157 18.61 1.27 10.96
C THR A 157 18.35 -0.23 11.16
N PRO A 158 18.99 -1.14 10.44
CA PRO A 158 18.66 -2.57 10.45
C PRO A 158 18.63 -3.22 11.83
N GLY A 159 19.49 -2.80 12.75
CA GLY A 159 19.56 -3.34 14.12
C GLY A 159 18.70 -2.59 15.14
N SER A 160 17.95 -1.57 14.74
CA SER A 160 17.11 -0.80 15.66
C SER A 160 15.81 -1.53 16.02
N SER A 161 15.19 -1.13 17.13
CA SER A 161 13.86 -1.62 17.53
C SER A 161 12.71 -0.83 16.90
N ALA A 162 12.95 -0.17 15.76
CA ALA A 162 11.95 0.59 15.05
C ALA A 162 10.84 -0.32 14.50
N ARG A 163 9.69 0.28 14.17
CA ARG A 163 8.55 -0.45 13.62
C ARG A 163 8.75 -0.76 12.14
N ASP A 164 8.15 -1.85 11.69
CA ASP A 164 7.97 -2.18 10.29
C ASP A 164 6.61 -1.66 9.80
N VAL A 165 6.54 -1.23 8.54
CA VAL A 165 5.29 -0.87 7.87
C VAL A 165 5.20 -1.60 6.54
N GLN A 166 3.99 -1.98 6.16
CA GLN A 166 3.70 -2.64 4.88
C GLN A 166 2.97 -1.67 3.97
N VAL A 167 3.47 -1.51 2.75
CA VAL A 167 2.87 -0.66 1.73
C VAL A 167 2.90 -1.37 0.38
N THR A 168 2.02 -0.99 -0.56
CA THR A 168 2.14 -1.52 -1.93
C THR A 168 3.45 -1.06 -2.56
N PHE A 169 4.01 -1.82 -3.47
CA PHE A 169 5.28 -1.44 -4.10
C PHE A 169 5.19 -0.10 -4.87
N PRO A 170 4.12 0.17 -5.64
CA PRO A 170 3.96 1.50 -6.24
C PRO A 170 3.91 2.63 -5.22
N ASP A 171 3.17 2.47 -4.10
CA ASP A 171 3.08 3.50 -3.06
C ASP A 171 4.43 3.69 -2.34
N TYR A 172 5.22 2.62 -2.16
CA TYR A 172 6.61 2.70 -1.70
C TYR A 172 7.46 3.57 -2.62
N VAL A 173 7.45 3.29 -3.93
CA VAL A 173 8.24 4.03 -4.92
C VAL A 173 7.81 5.49 -4.99
N LYS A 174 6.49 5.77 -4.97
CA LYS A 174 5.94 7.14 -4.93
C LYS A 174 6.44 7.90 -3.70
N ASN A 175 6.41 7.27 -2.53
CA ASN A 175 6.87 7.85 -1.28
C ASN A 175 8.38 8.15 -1.33
N VAL A 176 9.19 7.16 -1.74
CA VAL A 176 10.65 7.34 -1.86
C VAL A 176 10.97 8.44 -2.84
N ALA A 177 10.40 8.45 -4.04
CA ALA A 177 10.65 9.50 -5.02
C ALA A 177 10.26 10.89 -4.49
N SER A 178 9.10 10.99 -3.80
CA SER A 178 8.67 12.24 -3.15
C SER A 178 9.57 12.63 -1.96
N SER A 179 10.32 11.67 -1.39
CA SER A 179 11.26 11.90 -0.29
C SER A 179 12.68 12.18 -0.75
N GLU A 180 13.06 11.73 -1.94
CA GLU A 180 14.41 11.84 -2.47
C GLU A 180 14.62 13.10 -3.31
N ILE A 181 13.71 13.42 -4.23
CA ILE A 181 13.86 14.41 -5.28
C ILE A 181 12.76 15.47 -5.27
N TYR A 182 12.99 16.57 -5.99
CA TYR A 182 11.95 17.59 -6.19
C TYR A 182 10.98 17.20 -7.31
N PRO A 183 9.66 17.27 -7.08
CA PRO A 183 8.65 16.88 -8.08
C PRO A 183 8.59 17.82 -9.29
N THR A 184 9.17 19.02 -9.17
CA THR A 184 9.22 20.06 -10.21
C THR A 184 10.33 19.86 -11.23
N TRP A 185 11.14 18.81 -11.10
CA TRP A 185 12.24 18.53 -12.03
C TRP A 185 11.72 18.14 -13.43
N PRO A 186 12.54 18.32 -14.49
CA PRO A 186 12.19 17.87 -15.83
C PRO A 186 11.83 16.39 -15.87
N GLU A 187 10.86 16.00 -16.70
CA GLU A 187 10.31 14.65 -16.72
C GLU A 187 11.36 13.55 -16.93
N ASN A 188 12.32 13.74 -17.84
CA ASN A 188 13.37 12.76 -18.07
C ASN A 188 14.29 12.58 -16.86
N ALA A 189 14.51 13.65 -16.08
CA ALA A 189 15.25 13.57 -14.82
C ALA A 189 14.45 12.80 -13.76
N LEU A 190 13.14 13.09 -13.60
CA LEU A 190 12.26 12.34 -12.72
C LEU A 190 12.24 10.86 -13.08
N ARG A 191 12.04 10.50 -14.35
CA ARG A 191 12.02 9.12 -14.83
C ARG A 191 13.33 8.39 -14.55
N ALA A 192 14.48 9.00 -14.83
CA ALA A 192 15.79 8.40 -14.58
C ALA A 192 16.02 8.09 -13.10
N ASN A 193 15.65 9.03 -12.20
CA ASN A 193 15.72 8.83 -10.77
C ASN A 193 14.74 7.75 -10.28
N ILE A 194 13.51 7.75 -10.79
CA ILE A 194 12.49 6.75 -10.42
C ILE A 194 12.91 5.35 -10.88
N TYR A 195 13.49 5.18 -12.07
CA TYR A 195 14.10 3.91 -12.50
C TYR A 195 15.19 3.44 -11.54
N ALA A 196 16.06 4.36 -11.09
CA ALA A 196 17.09 4.03 -10.12
C ALA A 196 16.49 3.59 -8.78
N ILE A 197 15.46 4.28 -8.28
CA ILE A 197 14.73 3.96 -7.05
C ILE A 197 14.08 2.59 -7.13
N ILE A 198 13.31 2.32 -8.19
CA ILE A 198 12.67 1.01 -8.44
C ILE A 198 13.70 -0.09 -8.44
N THR A 199 14.77 0.10 -9.22
CA THR A 199 15.78 -0.93 -9.44
C THR A 199 16.56 -1.24 -8.17
N PHE A 200 16.90 -0.23 -7.38
CA PHE A 200 17.54 -0.39 -6.08
C PHE A 200 16.69 -1.25 -5.14
N ALA A 201 15.40 -0.91 -5.00
CA ALA A 201 14.48 -1.66 -4.15
C ALA A 201 14.32 -3.12 -4.63
N LEU A 202 14.16 -3.32 -5.94
CA LEU A 202 14.07 -4.67 -6.52
C LEU A 202 15.37 -5.47 -6.37
N ASN A 203 16.54 -4.82 -6.38
CA ASN A 203 17.80 -5.50 -6.09
C ASN A 203 17.83 -6.01 -4.65
N ARG A 204 17.40 -5.21 -3.67
CA ARG A 204 17.31 -5.61 -2.25
C ARG A 204 16.37 -6.82 -2.06
N VAL A 205 15.23 -6.81 -2.74
CA VAL A 205 14.27 -7.93 -2.71
C VAL A 205 14.82 -9.16 -3.42
N PHE A 206 15.36 -8.99 -4.63
CA PHE A 206 15.89 -10.08 -5.45
C PHE A 206 17.05 -10.82 -4.79
N THR A 207 17.92 -10.09 -4.08
CA THR A 207 19.05 -10.64 -3.33
C THR A 207 18.68 -11.11 -1.93
N GLU A 208 17.40 -10.98 -1.52
CA GLU A 208 16.95 -11.22 -0.14
C GLU A 208 17.87 -10.57 0.91
N TRP A 209 18.37 -9.37 0.60
CA TRP A 209 19.47 -8.72 1.33
C TRP A 209 19.30 -8.71 2.85
N TYR A 210 18.09 -8.42 3.34
CA TYR A 210 17.76 -8.42 4.76
C TYR A 210 17.20 -9.78 5.21
N ARG A 211 16.35 -10.41 4.41
CA ARG A 211 15.71 -11.69 4.73
C ARG A 211 16.73 -12.80 4.92
N SER A 212 17.80 -12.85 4.10
CA SER A 212 18.89 -13.83 4.22
C SER A 212 19.69 -13.68 5.53
N LYS A 213 19.68 -12.48 6.13
CA LYS A 213 20.31 -12.16 7.40
C LYS A 213 19.39 -12.36 8.62
N GLY A 214 18.17 -12.90 8.40
CA GLY A 214 17.19 -13.20 9.44
C GLY A 214 16.30 -12.02 9.85
N TYR A 215 16.33 -10.89 9.13
CA TYR A 215 15.41 -9.77 9.37
C TYR A 215 14.01 -10.05 8.81
N GLY A 216 12.98 -9.44 9.42
CA GLY A 216 11.58 -9.58 9.03
C GLY A 216 11.12 -8.61 7.93
N PHE A 217 11.98 -7.77 7.40
CA PHE A 217 11.67 -6.71 6.43
C PHE A 217 12.48 -6.85 5.14
N ASP A 218 12.07 -6.11 4.12
CA ASP A 218 12.69 -6.14 2.78
C ASP A 218 13.68 -5.01 2.57
N ILE A 219 13.44 -3.85 3.20
CA ILE A 219 14.23 -2.63 3.03
C ILE A 219 14.08 -1.74 4.28
N THR A 220 15.04 -0.82 4.49
CA THR A 220 14.94 0.20 5.55
C THR A 220 14.59 1.56 4.98
N ASN A 221 14.21 2.51 5.85
CA ASN A 221 14.05 3.92 5.49
C ASN A 221 15.31 4.76 5.74
N SER A 222 16.40 4.13 6.16
CA SER A 222 17.63 4.81 6.49
C SER A 222 18.48 5.06 5.25
N THR A 223 18.73 6.33 4.92
CA THR A 223 19.58 6.72 3.78
C THR A 223 21.05 6.31 3.93
N ALA A 224 21.47 5.87 5.11
CA ALA A 224 22.78 5.27 5.33
C ALA A 224 22.88 3.83 4.79
N TYR A 225 21.75 3.16 4.59
CA TYR A 225 21.66 1.77 4.16
C TYR A 225 20.89 1.61 2.84
N ASP A 226 19.77 2.33 2.72
CA ASP A 226 18.85 2.20 1.60
C ASP A 226 18.36 3.59 1.12
N GLN A 227 17.06 3.81 1.03
CA GLN A 227 16.43 4.97 0.42
C GLN A 227 15.58 5.75 1.43
N ALA A 228 15.42 7.05 1.21
CA ALA A 228 14.55 7.88 2.05
C ALA A 228 13.08 7.46 1.87
N PHE A 229 12.51 6.82 2.87
CA PHE A 229 11.08 6.59 2.97
C PHE A 229 10.57 7.35 4.21
N VAL A 230 9.61 8.27 4.03
CA VAL A 230 9.04 9.05 5.13
C VAL A 230 7.57 8.69 5.29
N TYR A 231 7.25 7.98 6.37
CA TYR A 231 5.86 7.57 6.64
C TYR A 231 4.93 8.79 6.73
N GLY A 232 3.83 8.75 5.95
CA GLY A 232 2.86 9.86 5.89
C GLY A 232 3.25 11.02 4.98
N ARG A 233 4.35 10.94 4.22
CA ARG A 233 4.73 11.96 3.23
C ARG A 233 3.66 12.12 2.16
N PRO A 234 3.33 13.36 1.74
CA PRO A 234 2.48 13.58 0.59
C PRO A 234 3.14 13.07 -0.70
N ILE A 235 2.32 12.55 -1.59
CA ILE A 235 2.72 12.12 -2.93
C ILE A 235 2.39 13.25 -3.91
N TYR A 236 3.34 13.61 -4.77
CA TYR A 236 3.15 14.67 -5.76
C TYR A 236 2.62 14.11 -7.08
N GLY A 237 1.74 14.88 -7.74
CA GLY A 237 1.04 14.46 -8.94
C GLY A 237 1.95 14.02 -10.08
N SER A 238 3.03 14.77 -10.36
CA SER A 238 4.02 14.44 -11.39
C SER A 238 4.72 13.10 -11.11
N ILE A 239 5.13 12.87 -9.85
CA ILE A 239 5.78 11.61 -9.42
C ILE A 239 4.79 10.45 -9.49
N SER A 240 3.55 10.65 -8.98
CA SER A 240 2.54 9.60 -9.00
C SER A 240 2.29 9.07 -10.40
N ARG A 241 2.08 9.98 -11.36
CA ARG A 241 1.86 9.62 -12.76
C ARG A 241 3.00 8.80 -13.35
N ILE A 242 4.24 9.24 -13.15
CA ILE A 242 5.40 8.53 -13.70
C ILE A 242 5.54 7.14 -13.06
N VAL A 243 5.41 7.02 -11.74
CA VAL A 243 5.50 5.71 -11.07
C VAL A 243 4.42 4.76 -11.57
N ASP A 244 3.17 5.24 -11.75
CA ASP A 244 2.07 4.42 -12.28
C ASP A 244 2.35 3.89 -13.69
N GLU A 245 3.14 4.60 -14.49
CA GLU A 245 3.55 4.15 -15.81
C GLU A 245 4.65 3.10 -15.78
N ILE A 246 5.65 3.21 -14.86
CA ILE A 246 6.91 2.45 -14.94
C ILE A 246 7.24 1.57 -13.71
N PHE A 247 6.36 1.45 -12.70
CA PHE A 247 6.70 0.80 -11.42
C PHE A 247 7.18 -0.65 -11.53
N ASN A 248 6.92 -1.33 -12.63
CA ASN A 248 7.34 -2.71 -12.88
C ASN A 248 8.48 -2.81 -13.91
N GLU A 249 9.08 -1.68 -14.27
CA GLU A 249 10.25 -1.59 -15.12
C GLU A 249 11.51 -1.34 -14.28
N TYR A 250 12.60 -1.99 -14.64
CA TYR A 250 13.85 -1.91 -13.88
C TYR A 250 15.07 -1.96 -14.78
N VAL A 251 16.19 -1.46 -14.27
CA VAL A 251 17.47 -1.46 -14.98
C VAL A 251 18.19 -2.77 -14.74
N ARG A 252 18.70 -3.39 -15.81
CA ARG A 252 19.57 -4.56 -15.76
C ARG A 252 20.70 -4.43 -16.78
N ARG A 253 21.74 -5.22 -16.66
CA ARG A 253 22.75 -5.37 -17.74
C ARG A 253 22.23 -6.32 -18.80
N GLN A 254 22.59 -6.09 -20.06
CA GLN A 254 22.23 -6.97 -21.18
C GLN A 254 22.69 -8.41 -20.90
N GLY A 255 21.80 -9.36 -21.12
CA GLY A 255 22.06 -10.79 -20.88
C GLY A 255 22.01 -11.22 -19.40
N GLN A 256 21.80 -10.30 -18.46
CA GLN A 256 21.59 -10.64 -17.05
C GLN A 256 20.12 -10.56 -16.68
N HIS A 257 19.69 -11.36 -15.69
CA HIS A 257 18.30 -11.36 -15.20
C HIS A 257 18.12 -10.51 -13.93
N SER A 258 19.22 -10.26 -13.20
CA SER A 258 19.18 -9.52 -11.93
C SER A 258 18.99 -8.03 -12.13
N PRO A 259 18.22 -7.35 -11.25
CA PRO A 259 18.23 -5.89 -11.18
C PRO A 259 19.63 -5.38 -10.88
N TYR A 260 20.09 -4.39 -11.64
CA TYR A 260 21.38 -3.77 -11.38
C TYR A 260 21.35 -3.02 -10.04
N PHE A 261 22.44 -3.02 -9.29
CA PHE A 261 22.52 -2.22 -8.06
C PHE A 261 22.70 -0.74 -8.42
N THR A 262 21.60 0.01 -8.42
CA THR A 262 21.53 1.41 -8.84
C THR A 262 21.77 2.36 -7.66
N SER A 263 23.00 2.48 -7.18
CA SER A 263 23.34 3.49 -6.18
C SER A 263 23.18 4.91 -6.75
N PHE A 264 22.81 5.86 -5.91
CA PHE A 264 22.68 7.28 -6.27
C PHE A 264 23.00 8.20 -5.09
N CYS A 265 23.24 9.45 -5.37
CA CYS A 265 23.48 10.51 -4.38
C CYS A 265 23.06 11.86 -4.95
N ASN A 266 23.04 12.91 -4.13
CA ASN A 266 22.60 14.22 -4.61
C ASN A 266 23.53 14.80 -5.71
N GLY A 267 24.82 14.46 -5.71
CA GLY A 267 25.76 14.85 -6.76
C GLY A 267 26.29 16.29 -6.66
N THR A 268 26.00 17.00 -5.56
CA THR A 268 26.51 18.36 -5.29
C THR A 268 27.35 18.40 -4.02
N SER A 269 26.74 18.10 -2.88
CA SER A 269 27.44 18.04 -1.59
C SER A 269 28.02 16.66 -1.28
N VAL A 270 27.48 15.61 -1.89
CA VAL A 270 27.95 14.22 -1.81
C VAL A 270 28.14 13.68 -3.22
N THR A 271 29.30 13.10 -3.50
CA THR A 271 29.59 12.38 -4.75
C THR A 271 29.68 10.89 -4.49
N CYS A 272 29.22 10.07 -5.43
CA CYS A 272 29.23 8.61 -5.36
C CYS A 272 29.58 8.00 -6.73
N ASN A 273 29.89 6.71 -6.74
CA ASN A 273 30.07 5.93 -7.97
C ASN A 273 28.72 5.46 -8.52
N GLY A 274 27.74 6.37 -8.61
CA GLY A 274 26.38 6.09 -9.05
C GLY A 274 25.75 7.30 -9.71
N LEU A 275 24.41 7.29 -9.78
CA LEU A 275 23.66 8.37 -10.39
C LEU A 275 23.71 9.63 -9.52
N SER A 276 24.13 10.75 -10.12
CA SER A 276 23.97 12.08 -9.53
C SER A 276 22.55 12.58 -9.76
N GLN A 277 21.78 12.74 -8.69
CA GLN A 277 20.38 13.21 -8.79
C GLN A 277 20.30 14.59 -9.48
N TRP A 278 21.09 15.58 -9.03
CA TRP A 278 21.17 16.89 -9.72
C TRP A 278 21.77 16.81 -11.13
N GLY A 279 22.71 15.89 -11.36
CA GLY A 279 23.26 15.67 -12.69
C GLY A 279 22.21 15.19 -13.69
N THR A 280 21.18 14.46 -13.24
CA THR A 280 20.06 14.06 -14.14
C THR A 280 19.30 15.26 -14.67
N VAL A 281 19.13 16.31 -13.86
CA VAL A 281 18.48 17.58 -14.29
C VAL A 281 19.31 18.23 -15.40
N THR A 282 20.63 18.31 -15.22
CA THR A 282 21.54 18.87 -16.24
C THR A 282 21.45 18.10 -17.55
N LEU A 283 21.50 16.77 -17.50
CA LEU A 283 21.45 15.92 -18.69
C LEU A 283 20.07 15.95 -19.35
N SER A 284 19.01 15.99 -18.56
CA SER A 284 17.64 16.14 -19.06
C SER A 284 17.45 17.47 -19.82
N ASN A 285 18.01 18.58 -19.29
CA ASN A 285 17.98 19.88 -19.94
C ASN A 285 18.81 19.92 -21.25
N GLN A 286 19.76 19.00 -21.41
CA GLN A 286 20.50 18.77 -22.65
C GLN A 286 19.73 17.89 -23.65
N GLY A 287 18.52 17.43 -23.29
CA GLY A 287 17.64 16.62 -24.15
C GLY A 287 17.87 15.11 -24.07
N LEU A 288 18.69 14.61 -23.14
CA LEU A 288 18.91 13.17 -22.99
C LEU A 288 17.63 12.47 -22.49
N SER A 289 17.33 11.32 -23.08
CA SER A 289 16.28 10.41 -22.63
C SER A 289 16.64 9.77 -21.27
N PRO A 290 15.66 9.20 -20.54
CA PRO A 290 15.94 8.53 -19.26
C PRO A 290 17.00 7.41 -19.39
N LEU A 291 16.96 6.59 -20.45
CA LEU A 291 17.92 5.53 -20.67
C LEU A 291 19.33 6.06 -20.98
N GLU A 292 19.45 7.15 -21.73
CA GLU A 292 20.74 7.80 -21.97
C GLU A 292 21.32 8.39 -20.69
N ILE A 293 20.49 8.98 -19.84
CA ILE A 293 20.89 9.46 -18.51
C ILE A 293 21.38 8.29 -17.64
N LEU A 294 20.64 7.17 -17.60
CA LEU A 294 21.07 5.97 -16.87
C LEU A 294 22.41 5.43 -17.39
N ARG A 295 22.60 5.38 -18.71
CA ARG A 295 23.87 4.95 -19.35
C ARG A 295 25.02 5.92 -19.16
N TYR A 296 24.74 7.16 -18.78
CA TYR A 296 25.78 8.12 -18.43
C TYR A 296 26.45 7.76 -17.09
N TYR A 297 25.65 7.31 -16.11
CA TYR A 297 26.12 7.01 -14.75
C TYR A 297 26.40 5.53 -14.50
N TYR A 298 25.73 4.64 -15.18
CA TYR A 298 25.88 3.19 -15.05
C TYR A 298 26.56 2.58 -16.28
N PRO A 299 26.88 1.27 -16.28
CA PRO A 299 27.49 0.63 -17.44
C PRO A 299 26.74 0.89 -18.74
N LYS A 300 27.45 1.05 -19.85
CA LYS A 300 26.85 1.40 -21.15
C LYS A 300 25.90 0.32 -21.72
N ASP A 301 26.01 -0.89 -21.24
CA ASP A 301 25.20 -2.04 -21.61
C ASP A 301 23.94 -2.21 -20.73
N VAL A 302 23.59 -1.23 -19.89
CA VAL A 302 22.32 -1.30 -19.17
C VAL A 302 21.14 -1.08 -20.11
N GLU A 303 20.06 -1.80 -19.81
CA GLU A 303 18.76 -1.71 -20.49
C GLU A 303 17.62 -1.67 -19.49
N ILE A 304 16.46 -1.18 -19.92
CA ILE A 304 15.24 -1.24 -19.13
C ILE A 304 14.54 -2.55 -19.46
N ALA A 305 14.32 -3.36 -18.43
CA ALA A 305 13.57 -4.61 -18.48
C ALA A 305 12.27 -4.45 -17.70
N GLN A 306 11.35 -5.40 -17.88
CA GLN A 306 10.05 -5.42 -17.23
C GLN A 306 9.79 -6.76 -16.57
N THR A 307 9.08 -6.76 -15.44
CA THR A 307 8.49 -7.97 -14.84
C THR A 307 6.99 -7.78 -14.61
N ASP A 308 6.20 -8.81 -14.92
CA ASP A 308 4.76 -8.84 -14.65
C ASP A 308 4.43 -9.76 -13.46
N ILE A 309 5.45 -10.25 -12.74
CA ILE A 309 5.28 -11.12 -11.58
C ILE A 309 5.15 -10.25 -10.34
N ILE A 310 3.95 -10.20 -9.78
CA ILE A 310 3.65 -9.47 -8.54
C ILE A 310 3.12 -10.45 -7.51
N THR A 311 3.68 -10.43 -6.30
CA THR A 311 3.20 -11.26 -5.19
C THR A 311 1.98 -10.63 -4.51
N GLY A 312 1.19 -11.45 -3.81
CA GLY A 312 0.11 -10.95 -2.95
C GLY A 312 -1.09 -10.33 -3.68
N VAL A 313 -1.22 -10.52 -4.99
CA VAL A 313 -2.37 -10.06 -5.77
C VAL A 313 -3.35 -11.20 -6.04
N VAL A 314 -4.64 -10.88 -6.00
CA VAL A 314 -5.73 -11.85 -6.22
C VAL A 314 -5.75 -12.33 -7.69
N SER A 315 -5.36 -11.47 -8.63
CA SER A 315 -5.26 -11.80 -10.06
C SER A 315 -4.16 -11.02 -10.76
N SER A 316 -3.42 -11.69 -11.63
CA SER A 316 -2.39 -11.06 -12.45
C SER A 316 -3.02 -10.18 -13.53
N TYR A 317 -2.29 -9.13 -13.94
CA TYR A 317 -2.70 -8.29 -15.07
C TYR A 317 -2.77 -9.13 -16.37
N PRO A 318 -3.82 -8.96 -17.20
CA PRO A 318 -4.04 -9.81 -18.37
C PRO A 318 -3.06 -9.58 -19.55
N GLY A 319 -2.11 -8.66 -19.41
CA GLY A 319 -1.11 -8.35 -20.44
C GLY A 319 -1.53 -7.29 -21.44
N THR A 320 -2.84 -6.98 -21.56
CA THR A 320 -3.39 -5.95 -22.44
C THR A 320 -4.34 -5.03 -21.66
N PRO A 321 -4.30 -3.70 -21.91
CA PRO A 321 -5.22 -2.77 -21.25
C PRO A 321 -6.68 -3.05 -21.62
N LEU A 322 -7.56 -3.02 -20.61
CA LEU A 322 -9.00 -3.10 -20.83
C LEU A 322 -9.59 -1.70 -20.99
N ARG A 323 -10.45 -1.54 -21.99
CA ARG A 323 -11.05 -0.25 -22.35
C ARG A 323 -12.41 -0.46 -23.01
N MET A 324 -13.10 0.61 -23.34
CA MET A 324 -14.36 0.57 -24.08
C MET A 324 -14.27 -0.39 -25.27
N GLY A 325 -15.21 -1.34 -25.33
CA GLY A 325 -15.24 -2.41 -26.33
C GLY A 325 -14.47 -3.68 -25.99
N SER A 326 -13.65 -3.70 -24.93
CA SER A 326 -13.00 -4.93 -24.45
C SER A 326 -14.05 -5.92 -23.94
N THR A 327 -13.78 -7.22 -24.15
CA THR A 327 -14.68 -8.31 -23.71
C THR A 327 -13.90 -9.44 -23.05
N GLY A 328 -14.57 -10.23 -22.20
CA GLY A 328 -14.01 -11.46 -21.62
C GLY A 328 -14.00 -11.46 -20.10
N LEU A 329 -13.34 -12.49 -19.54
CA LEU A 329 -13.33 -12.72 -18.09
C LEU A 329 -12.59 -11.64 -17.30
N ASP A 330 -11.55 -11.05 -17.88
CA ASP A 330 -10.80 -9.98 -17.21
C ASP A 330 -11.67 -8.72 -17.04
N VAL A 331 -12.54 -8.43 -18.02
CA VAL A 331 -13.55 -7.36 -17.92
C VAL A 331 -14.55 -7.71 -16.81
N GLN A 332 -15.06 -8.94 -16.78
CA GLN A 332 -15.98 -9.39 -15.73
C GLN A 332 -15.35 -9.30 -14.34
N THR A 333 -14.07 -9.66 -14.22
CA THR A 333 -13.30 -9.54 -12.97
C THR A 333 -13.29 -8.09 -12.46
N ILE A 334 -12.93 -7.12 -13.30
CA ILE A 334 -12.90 -5.71 -12.94
C ILE A 334 -14.29 -5.19 -12.59
N GLN A 335 -15.33 -5.58 -13.33
CA GLN A 335 -16.71 -5.22 -13.03
C GLN A 335 -17.15 -5.71 -11.65
N THR A 336 -16.81 -6.96 -11.31
CA THR A 336 -17.07 -7.55 -9.99
C THR A 336 -16.34 -6.80 -8.89
N TYR A 337 -15.05 -6.50 -9.10
CA TYR A 337 -14.23 -5.81 -8.11
C TYR A 337 -14.73 -4.38 -7.86
N LEU A 338 -15.03 -3.63 -8.90
CA LEU A 338 -15.57 -2.27 -8.79
C LEU A 338 -16.93 -2.25 -8.09
N ASN A 339 -17.83 -3.19 -8.42
CA ASN A 339 -19.12 -3.31 -7.74
C ASN A 339 -18.98 -3.68 -6.26
N ARG A 340 -17.95 -4.42 -5.86
CA ARG A 340 -17.66 -4.66 -4.43
C ARG A 340 -17.06 -3.42 -3.76
N ILE A 341 -16.08 -2.77 -4.40
CA ILE A 341 -15.40 -1.59 -3.87
C ILE A 341 -16.38 -0.42 -3.67
N ARG A 342 -17.34 -0.21 -4.60
CA ARG A 342 -18.30 0.87 -4.51
C ARG A 342 -19.17 0.87 -3.26
N ARG A 343 -19.28 -0.26 -2.55
CA ARG A 343 -19.99 -0.30 -1.27
C ARG A 343 -19.28 0.50 -0.19
N ASN A 344 -17.97 0.53 -0.24
CA ASN A 344 -17.14 1.34 0.64
C ASN A 344 -16.89 2.75 0.07
N TYR A 345 -16.95 2.90 -1.27
CA TYR A 345 -16.76 4.14 -2.01
C TYR A 345 -18.00 4.46 -2.87
N PRO A 346 -19.09 4.97 -2.28
CA PRO A 346 -20.39 5.14 -2.96
C PRO A 346 -20.34 6.06 -4.19
N ALA A 347 -19.37 6.98 -4.26
CA ALA A 347 -19.17 7.84 -5.42
C ALA A 347 -18.79 7.09 -6.70
N ILE A 348 -18.29 5.84 -6.60
CA ILE A 348 -18.05 4.99 -7.77
C ILE A 348 -19.41 4.52 -8.27
N PRO A 349 -19.82 4.86 -9.52
CA PRO A 349 -21.11 4.45 -10.06
C PRO A 349 -21.21 2.93 -10.20
N ALA A 350 -22.44 2.41 -10.13
CA ALA A 350 -22.69 0.99 -10.32
C ALA A 350 -22.31 0.57 -11.75
N VAL A 351 -21.62 -0.55 -11.87
CA VAL A 351 -21.37 -1.19 -13.16
C VAL A 351 -22.59 -2.06 -13.50
N THR A 352 -23.31 -1.66 -14.53
CA THR A 352 -24.54 -2.30 -15.03
C THR A 352 -24.41 -2.87 -16.44
N ASP A 353 -23.25 -2.74 -17.06
CA ASP A 353 -22.95 -3.35 -18.36
C ASP A 353 -23.03 -4.88 -18.25
N PRO A 354 -23.35 -5.59 -19.36
CA PRO A 354 -23.34 -7.04 -19.37
C PRO A 354 -22.00 -7.60 -18.86
N ALA A 355 -22.07 -8.65 -18.07
CA ALA A 355 -20.87 -9.29 -17.50
C ALA A 355 -19.85 -9.65 -18.60
N GLY A 356 -18.63 -9.21 -18.44
CA GLY A 356 -17.55 -9.40 -19.41
C GLY A 356 -17.61 -8.49 -20.64
N SER A 357 -18.43 -7.42 -20.63
CA SER A 357 -18.47 -6.42 -21.71
C SER A 357 -18.19 -5.03 -21.16
N PHE A 358 -17.05 -4.44 -21.55
CA PHE A 358 -16.62 -3.11 -21.09
C PHE A 358 -17.35 -2.03 -21.91
N GLN A 359 -18.39 -1.46 -21.30
CA GLN A 359 -19.21 -0.42 -21.93
C GLN A 359 -19.22 0.85 -21.05
N ASN A 360 -20.25 1.69 -21.22
CA ASN A 360 -20.32 3.02 -20.63
C ASN A 360 -20.29 3.02 -19.09
N SER A 361 -21.00 2.10 -18.42
CA SER A 361 -21.05 2.08 -16.95
C SER A 361 -19.73 1.59 -16.37
N THR A 362 -19.08 0.62 -17.01
CA THR A 362 -17.74 0.16 -16.62
C THR A 362 -16.71 1.29 -16.79
N ASN A 363 -16.74 2.01 -17.93
CA ASN A 363 -15.86 3.14 -18.17
C ASN A 363 -16.04 4.24 -17.12
N ALA A 364 -17.29 4.61 -16.81
CA ALA A 364 -17.58 5.63 -15.80
C ALA A 364 -17.07 5.22 -14.41
N ALA A 365 -17.25 3.94 -14.02
CA ALA A 365 -16.77 3.42 -12.75
C ALA A 365 -15.23 3.40 -12.68
N VAL A 366 -14.55 2.98 -13.75
CA VAL A 366 -13.08 3.02 -13.85
C VAL A 366 -12.57 4.45 -13.74
N THR A 367 -13.10 5.38 -14.52
CA THR A 367 -12.69 6.79 -14.50
C THR A 367 -12.88 7.41 -13.11
N LYS A 368 -14.01 7.12 -12.44
CA LYS A 368 -14.26 7.63 -11.09
C LYS A 368 -13.31 6.99 -10.07
N PHE A 369 -13.04 5.69 -10.18
CA PHE A 369 -12.06 4.99 -9.37
C PHE A 369 -10.65 5.62 -9.53
N GLN A 370 -10.23 5.84 -10.77
CA GLN A 370 -8.94 6.47 -11.07
C GLN A 370 -8.82 7.86 -10.41
N ASN A 371 -9.88 8.68 -10.50
CA ASN A 371 -9.91 10.00 -9.83
C ASN A 371 -9.72 9.88 -8.31
N ILE A 372 -10.45 8.97 -7.64
CA ILE A 372 -10.40 8.79 -6.18
C ILE A 372 -9.01 8.32 -5.72
N PHE A 373 -8.31 7.55 -6.54
CA PHE A 373 -7.01 6.96 -6.17
C PHE A 373 -5.81 7.61 -6.86
N ASN A 374 -5.97 8.82 -7.39
CA ASN A 374 -4.93 9.64 -8.03
C ASN A 374 -4.19 8.92 -9.17
N LEU A 375 -4.91 8.07 -9.90
CA LEU A 375 -4.47 7.46 -11.15
C LEU A 375 -4.86 8.37 -12.33
N THR A 376 -4.26 8.19 -13.50
CA THR A 376 -4.67 8.89 -14.72
C THR A 376 -6.11 8.54 -15.07
N PRO A 377 -7.06 9.50 -15.06
CA PRO A 377 -8.50 9.22 -15.21
C PRO A 377 -8.93 9.09 -16.67
N ASP A 378 -8.31 8.16 -17.40
CA ASP A 378 -8.52 7.93 -18.83
C ASP A 378 -9.58 6.86 -19.13
N GLY A 379 -10.13 6.21 -18.09
CA GLY A 379 -11.09 5.11 -18.23
C GLY A 379 -10.48 3.82 -18.76
N ILE A 380 -9.15 3.72 -18.82
CA ILE A 380 -8.43 2.54 -19.28
C ILE A 380 -7.88 1.77 -18.08
N VAL A 381 -8.18 0.49 -17.99
CA VAL A 381 -7.58 -0.38 -16.97
C VAL A 381 -6.22 -0.88 -17.49
N GLY A 382 -5.22 -0.04 -17.36
CA GLY A 382 -3.81 -0.40 -17.48
C GLY A 382 -3.29 -1.12 -16.24
N LYS A 383 -1.98 -1.39 -16.16
CA LYS A 383 -1.37 -2.13 -15.04
C LYS A 383 -1.65 -1.50 -13.69
N SER A 384 -1.34 -0.23 -13.50
CA SER A 384 -1.54 0.47 -12.22
C SER A 384 -2.99 0.45 -11.77
N THR A 385 -3.92 0.72 -12.69
CA THR A 385 -5.36 0.67 -12.40
C THR A 385 -5.79 -0.74 -12.01
N TRP A 386 -5.33 -1.77 -12.74
CA TRP A 386 -5.60 -3.17 -12.42
C TRP A 386 -5.14 -3.55 -11.01
N TYR A 387 -3.89 -3.25 -10.68
CA TYR A 387 -3.31 -3.62 -9.38
C TYR A 387 -3.91 -2.82 -8.23
N LYS A 388 -4.21 -1.52 -8.42
CA LYS A 388 -4.90 -0.72 -7.39
C LYS A 388 -6.33 -1.24 -7.14
N ILE A 389 -7.09 -1.59 -8.19
CA ILE A 389 -8.41 -2.23 -8.07
C ILE A 389 -8.27 -3.57 -7.32
N SER A 390 -7.32 -4.43 -7.73
CA SER A 390 -7.11 -5.74 -7.12
C SER A 390 -6.70 -5.65 -5.64
N SER A 391 -5.79 -4.73 -5.31
CA SER A 391 -5.33 -4.49 -3.94
C SER A 391 -6.47 -3.98 -3.05
N LEU A 392 -7.24 -3.02 -3.54
CA LEU A 392 -8.37 -2.48 -2.79
C LEU A 392 -9.49 -3.51 -2.64
N TYR A 393 -9.77 -4.30 -3.67
CA TYR A 393 -10.72 -5.42 -3.59
C TYR A 393 -10.30 -6.41 -2.51
N ALA A 394 -9.01 -6.77 -2.44
CA ALA A 394 -8.48 -7.64 -1.39
C ALA A 394 -8.68 -7.04 0.00
N ALA A 395 -8.42 -5.73 0.17
CA ALA A 395 -8.59 -5.05 1.44
C ALA A 395 -10.07 -5.01 1.90
N VAL A 396 -10.99 -4.61 1.02
CA VAL A 396 -12.43 -4.55 1.37
C VAL A 396 -13.05 -5.94 1.60
N THR A 397 -12.58 -6.98 0.90
CA THR A 397 -13.03 -8.36 1.11
C THR A 397 -12.50 -8.91 2.43
N ARG A 398 -11.25 -8.63 2.74
CA ARG A 398 -10.63 -9.05 4.00
C ARG A 398 -11.37 -8.53 5.23
N LEU A 399 -11.82 -7.27 5.22
CA LEU A 399 -12.63 -6.73 6.32
C LEU A 399 -13.95 -7.49 6.49
N ALA A 400 -14.62 -7.84 5.40
CA ALA A 400 -15.87 -8.60 5.46
C ALA A 400 -15.64 -10.04 5.95
N GLU A 401 -14.53 -10.69 5.56
CA GLU A 401 -14.13 -12.00 6.08
C GLU A 401 -13.89 -11.96 7.58
N LEU A 402 -13.13 -10.97 8.07
CA LEU A 402 -12.86 -10.80 9.50
C LEU A 402 -14.13 -10.57 10.31
N ASP A 403 -15.09 -9.80 9.80
CA ASP A 403 -16.40 -9.61 10.44
C ASP A 403 -17.18 -10.92 10.57
N SER A 404 -17.26 -11.69 9.48
CA SER A 404 -17.90 -13.00 9.46
C SER A 404 -17.22 -13.99 10.41
N GLU A 405 -15.90 -13.99 10.43
CA GLU A 405 -15.08 -14.85 11.29
C GLU A 405 -15.27 -14.52 12.77
N GLY A 406 -15.28 -13.24 13.14
CA GLY A 406 -15.54 -12.80 14.51
C GLY A 406 -16.90 -13.25 15.02
N THR A 407 -17.92 -13.18 14.15
CA THR A 407 -19.25 -13.71 14.44
C THR A 407 -19.21 -15.23 14.68
N SER A 408 -18.49 -15.97 13.84
CA SER A 408 -18.35 -17.43 13.94
C SER A 408 -17.56 -17.87 15.17
N LEU A 409 -16.52 -17.13 15.55
CA LEU A 409 -15.72 -17.39 16.75
C LEU A 409 -16.46 -17.03 18.04
N GLY A 410 -17.59 -16.32 17.93
CA GLY A 410 -18.37 -15.88 19.09
C GLY A 410 -17.56 -14.99 20.03
N ILE A 411 -16.78 -14.07 19.46
CA ILE A 411 -15.95 -13.14 20.24
C ILE A 411 -16.87 -12.32 21.15
N GLY A 412 -16.86 -12.66 22.44
CA GLY A 412 -17.64 -11.96 23.45
C GLY A 412 -16.98 -10.66 23.92
N THR A 413 -17.54 -10.09 24.97
CA THR A 413 -17.00 -8.88 25.62
C THR A 413 -16.02 -9.19 26.75
N VAL A 414 -15.91 -10.47 27.14
CA VAL A 414 -15.06 -10.91 28.27
C VAL A 414 -13.80 -11.60 27.74
N PRO A 415 -12.60 -11.05 28.05
CA PRO A 415 -11.35 -11.67 27.64
C PRO A 415 -11.12 -13.05 28.29
N PRO A 416 -10.41 -13.96 27.59
CA PRO A 416 -9.89 -15.17 28.22
C PRO A 416 -9.02 -14.89 29.43
N SER A 417 -9.01 -15.79 30.42
CA SER A 417 -8.17 -15.69 31.62
C SER A 417 -6.78 -16.32 31.46
N ALA A 418 -6.55 -17.06 30.36
CA ALA A 418 -5.32 -17.78 30.11
C ALA A 418 -4.14 -16.82 29.86
N VAL A 419 -2.96 -17.15 30.42
CA VAL A 419 -1.71 -16.46 30.08
C VAL A 419 -1.08 -17.19 28.89
N LEU A 420 -0.95 -16.48 27.76
CA LEU A 420 -0.37 -17.03 26.54
C LEU A 420 1.04 -16.49 26.29
N ARG A 421 1.91 -17.33 25.77
CA ARG A 421 3.29 -17.02 25.40
C ARG A 421 3.75 -17.96 24.28
N GLN A 422 4.90 -17.69 23.72
CA GLN A 422 5.47 -18.55 22.67
C GLN A 422 5.48 -20.02 23.13
N GLY A 423 4.95 -20.90 22.29
CA GLY A 423 4.72 -22.33 22.58
C GLY A 423 3.30 -22.66 23.03
N SER A 424 2.47 -21.68 23.44
CA SER A 424 1.03 -21.91 23.74
C SER A 424 0.28 -22.36 22.49
N ARG A 425 -0.79 -23.16 22.68
CA ARG A 425 -1.62 -23.70 21.59
C ARG A 425 -3.09 -23.75 22.01
N GLY A 426 -4.00 -23.79 21.02
CA GLY A 426 -5.42 -24.03 21.23
C GLY A 426 -6.31 -22.82 20.95
N GLN A 427 -7.58 -22.89 21.40
CA GLN A 427 -8.63 -21.93 21.05
C GLN A 427 -8.31 -20.48 21.49
N ASP A 428 -7.73 -20.29 22.68
CA ASP A 428 -7.34 -18.96 23.15
C ASP A 428 -6.26 -18.32 22.27
N VAL A 429 -5.37 -19.16 21.65
CA VAL A 429 -4.38 -18.68 20.69
C VAL A 429 -5.06 -18.30 19.37
N ILE A 430 -6.06 -19.05 18.90
CA ILE A 430 -6.87 -18.69 17.72
C ILE A 430 -7.57 -17.34 17.97
N THR A 431 -8.21 -17.18 19.14
CA THR A 431 -8.86 -15.92 19.52
C THR A 431 -7.86 -14.75 19.54
N LEU A 432 -6.67 -14.94 20.12
CA LEU A 432 -5.60 -13.94 20.10
C LEU A 432 -5.19 -13.56 18.67
N GLN A 433 -4.91 -14.56 17.83
CA GLN A 433 -4.49 -14.38 16.45
C GLN A 433 -5.57 -13.66 15.64
N TYR A 434 -6.85 -14.00 15.83
CA TYR A 434 -7.98 -13.30 15.22
C TYR A 434 -8.01 -11.82 15.63
N LEU A 435 -7.96 -11.51 16.93
CA LEU A 435 -7.96 -10.12 17.42
C LEU A 435 -6.79 -9.32 16.83
N LEU A 436 -5.58 -9.90 16.81
CA LEU A 436 -4.41 -9.28 16.20
C LEU A 436 -4.60 -9.07 14.68
N ASN A 437 -5.25 -10.01 13.99
CA ASN A 437 -5.58 -9.87 12.57
C ASN A 437 -6.53 -8.69 12.31
N VAL A 438 -7.59 -8.52 13.11
CA VAL A 438 -8.48 -7.35 13.00
C VAL A 438 -7.69 -6.06 13.31
N ILE A 439 -6.95 -6.04 14.41
CA ILE A 439 -6.19 -4.86 14.84
C ILE A 439 -5.16 -4.45 13.77
N SER A 440 -4.51 -5.41 13.11
CA SER A 440 -3.50 -5.13 12.08
C SER A 440 -4.05 -4.38 10.87
N GLU A 441 -5.35 -4.46 10.60
CA GLU A 441 -5.97 -3.69 9.50
C GLU A 441 -5.99 -2.18 9.81
N TYR A 442 -6.09 -1.79 11.09
CA TYR A 442 -6.23 -0.39 11.52
C TYR A 442 -4.96 0.16 12.17
N TYR A 443 -4.06 -0.70 12.61
CA TYR A 443 -2.79 -0.36 13.26
C TYR A 443 -1.62 -0.84 12.39
N PRO A 444 -1.15 -0.03 11.44
CA PRO A 444 -0.13 -0.45 10.45
C PRO A 444 1.19 -0.92 11.07
N SER A 445 1.42 -0.63 12.36
CA SER A 445 2.61 -1.09 13.10
C SER A 445 2.47 -2.49 13.67
N VAL A 446 1.29 -3.12 13.60
CA VAL A 446 1.03 -4.46 14.14
C VAL A 446 1.05 -5.46 12.99
N PRO A 447 2.07 -6.34 12.89
CA PRO A 447 2.11 -7.35 11.84
C PRO A 447 0.97 -8.35 11.98
N ARG A 448 0.50 -8.86 10.86
CA ARG A 448 -0.55 -9.89 10.80
C ARG A 448 0.04 -11.27 11.12
N PRO A 449 -0.39 -11.96 12.21
CA PRO A 449 0.04 -13.33 12.48
C PRO A 449 -0.71 -14.34 11.61
N ALA A 450 -0.11 -15.53 11.40
CA ALA A 450 -0.86 -16.68 10.93
C ALA A 450 -1.89 -17.12 11.99
N GLN A 451 -3.10 -17.50 11.57
CA GLN A 451 -4.17 -17.95 12.46
C GLN A 451 -4.24 -19.48 12.44
N ASP A 452 -3.27 -20.10 13.08
CA ASP A 452 -3.05 -21.56 13.12
C ASP A 452 -3.22 -22.20 14.49
N GLY A 453 -3.61 -21.40 15.50
CA GLY A 453 -3.74 -21.84 16.89
C GLY A 453 -2.41 -22.15 17.57
N ILE A 454 -1.28 -21.74 16.98
CA ILE A 454 0.06 -21.95 17.53
C ILE A 454 0.72 -20.60 17.82
N PHE A 455 1.04 -20.32 19.06
CA PHE A 455 1.78 -19.13 19.42
C PHE A 455 3.25 -19.27 19.02
N GLY A 456 3.54 -19.05 17.74
CA GLY A 456 4.88 -19.06 17.15
C GLY A 456 5.61 -17.73 17.30
N SER A 457 6.77 -17.60 16.65
CA SER A 457 7.57 -16.36 16.65
C SER A 457 6.82 -15.20 15.96
N GLY A 458 6.04 -15.46 14.89
CA GLY A 458 5.22 -14.45 14.24
C GLY A 458 4.14 -13.89 15.15
N THR A 459 3.42 -14.75 15.89
CA THR A 459 2.44 -14.32 16.89
C THR A 459 3.10 -13.50 18.01
N ALA A 460 4.30 -13.92 18.48
CA ALA A 460 5.05 -13.16 19.49
C ALA A 460 5.43 -11.77 19.00
N GLN A 461 5.89 -11.64 17.76
CA GLN A 461 6.20 -10.34 17.13
C GLN A 461 4.98 -9.43 17.06
N SER A 462 3.82 -9.97 16.62
CA SER A 462 2.56 -9.22 16.56
C SER A 462 2.12 -8.74 17.95
N VAL A 463 2.22 -9.60 18.97
CA VAL A 463 1.92 -9.23 20.36
C VAL A 463 2.83 -8.11 20.85
N MET A 464 4.14 -8.22 20.66
CA MET A 464 5.08 -7.17 21.07
C MET A 464 4.83 -5.84 20.32
N ALA A 465 4.51 -5.90 19.04
CA ALA A 465 4.19 -4.72 18.25
C ALA A 465 2.88 -4.07 18.74
N PHE A 466 1.85 -4.87 19.04
CA PHE A 466 0.61 -4.39 19.62
C PHE A 466 0.85 -3.74 21.00
N GLN A 467 1.60 -4.43 21.89
CA GLN A 467 1.92 -3.89 23.21
C GLN A 467 2.60 -2.51 23.11
N ARG A 468 3.55 -2.33 22.18
CA ARG A 468 4.15 -0.99 21.91
C ARG A 468 3.10 0.02 21.45
N ALA A 469 2.22 -0.38 20.53
CA ALA A 469 1.21 0.52 19.97
C ALA A 469 0.22 1.04 21.02
N VAL A 470 0.00 0.28 22.09
CA VAL A 470 -0.91 0.65 23.21
C VAL A 470 -0.17 1.00 24.51
N ASN A 471 1.12 1.32 24.44
CA ASN A 471 1.97 1.72 25.56
C ASN A 471 2.05 0.68 26.71
N LEU A 472 2.03 -0.60 26.37
CA LEU A 472 2.34 -1.69 27.28
C LEU A 472 3.81 -2.13 27.11
N SER A 473 4.35 -2.80 28.14
CA SER A 473 5.68 -3.43 28.04
C SER A 473 5.69 -4.49 26.94
N PRO A 474 6.59 -4.42 25.93
CA PRO A 474 6.60 -5.34 24.80
C PRO A 474 7.32 -6.66 25.15
N ASP A 475 6.78 -7.41 26.10
CA ASP A 475 7.34 -8.68 26.58
C ASP A 475 6.90 -9.91 25.78
N GLY A 476 5.94 -9.74 24.85
CA GLY A 476 5.40 -10.82 24.03
C GLY A 476 4.51 -11.80 24.81
N ILE A 477 4.09 -11.45 26.04
CA ILE A 477 3.25 -12.28 26.90
C ILE A 477 1.83 -11.68 26.95
N VAL A 478 0.84 -12.51 26.71
CA VAL A 478 -0.57 -12.10 26.78
C VAL A 478 -1.13 -12.47 28.15
N GLY A 479 -0.93 -11.60 29.11
CA GLY A 479 -1.56 -11.64 30.43
C GLY A 479 -2.83 -10.81 30.50
N PRO A 480 -3.46 -10.66 31.70
CA PRO A 480 -4.74 -9.94 31.84
C PRO A 480 -4.73 -8.50 31.29
N ARG A 481 -3.62 -7.78 31.43
CA ARG A 481 -3.49 -6.40 30.89
C ARG A 481 -3.47 -6.36 29.36
N THR A 482 -2.73 -7.30 28.76
CA THR A 482 -2.64 -7.39 27.28
C THR A 482 -3.98 -7.85 26.71
N TRP A 483 -4.64 -8.84 27.34
CA TRP A 483 -5.98 -9.28 26.94
C TRP A 483 -6.99 -8.13 26.98
N LYS A 484 -7.02 -7.39 28.12
CA LYS A 484 -7.91 -6.23 28.24
C LYS A 484 -7.66 -5.20 27.12
N ALA A 485 -6.41 -4.86 26.86
CA ALA A 485 -6.08 -3.90 25.80
C ALA A 485 -6.49 -4.40 24.40
N LEU A 486 -6.31 -5.70 24.10
CA LEU A 486 -6.75 -6.31 22.84
C LEU A 486 -8.27 -6.16 22.65
N TYR A 487 -9.05 -6.48 23.68
CA TYR A 487 -10.51 -6.36 23.65
C TYR A 487 -10.96 -4.90 23.56
N ASP A 488 -10.40 -3.98 24.37
CA ASP A 488 -10.71 -2.56 24.31
C ASP A 488 -10.41 -1.97 22.92
N THR A 489 -9.34 -2.42 22.27
CA THR A 489 -8.98 -1.99 20.91
C THR A 489 -9.95 -2.54 19.88
N TYR A 490 -10.25 -3.83 19.94
CA TYR A 490 -11.20 -4.51 19.04
C TYR A 490 -12.60 -3.87 19.13
N GLN A 491 -13.12 -3.67 20.33
CA GLN A 491 -14.42 -3.04 20.56
C GLN A 491 -14.43 -1.57 20.09
N GLY A 492 -13.35 -0.83 20.35
CA GLY A 492 -13.21 0.55 19.87
C GLY A 492 -13.20 0.63 18.34
N ILE A 493 -12.58 -0.33 17.64
CA ILE A 493 -12.65 -0.42 16.17
C ILE A 493 -14.11 -0.62 15.74
N GLY A 494 -14.80 -1.62 16.30
CA GLY A 494 -16.20 -1.93 15.92
C GLY A 494 -17.18 -0.79 16.19
N GLN A 495 -16.94 0.03 17.22
CA GLN A 495 -17.78 1.19 17.54
C GLN A 495 -17.56 2.37 16.59
N ASN A 496 -16.32 2.61 16.16
CA ASN A 496 -15.93 3.80 15.42
C ASN A 496 -15.82 3.57 13.91
N VAL A 497 -15.59 2.33 13.50
CA VAL A 497 -15.54 1.90 12.10
C VAL A 497 -16.45 0.69 11.95
N PRO A 498 -17.76 0.89 11.63
CA PRO A 498 -18.63 -0.23 11.36
C PRO A 498 -18.04 -1.06 10.21
N LEU A 499 -17.73 -2.32 10.48
CA LEU A 499 -17.33 -3.25 9.42
C LEU A 499 -18.51 -3.38 8.45
N PRO A 500 -18.25 -3.30 7.12
CA PRO A 500 -19.35 -3.44 6.16
C PRO A 500 -19.97 -4.83 6.30
N SER A 501 -21.25 -4.88 6.66
CA SER A 501 -21.99 -6.13 6.74
C SER A 501 -21.83 -6.94 5.47
N PRO A 502 -21.57 -8.26 5.55
CA PRO A 502 -21.63 -9.14 4.41
C PRO A 502 -23.08 -9.25 3.94
N GLU A 503 -23.52 -8.34 3.09
CA GLU A 503 -24.79 -8.56 2.39
C GLU A 503 -24.62 -9.65 1.34
N PRO A 504 -25.52 -10.63 1.27
CA PRO A 504 -25.45 -11.67 0.25
C PRO A 504 -25.69 -11.04 -1.12
N ASP A 505 -24.64 -10.88 -1.91
CA ASP A 505 -24.83 -10.70 -3.34
C ASP A 505 -25.37 -12.00 -3.91
N GLY A 506 -26.67 -12.04 -4.17
CA GLY A 506 -27.35 -13.15 -4.85
C GLY A 506 -26.92 -13.33 -6.32
N GLY A 507 -25.74 -12.86 -6.71
CA GLY A 507 -25.21 -12.99 -8.06
C GLY A 507 -24.36 -14.25 -8.24
N THR A 508 -24.41 -14.82 -9.42
CA THR A 508 -23.53 -15.92 -9.85
C THR A 508 -22.63 -15.44 -10.99
N ILE A 509 -21.35 -15.84 -10.94
CA ILE A 509 -20.38 -15.62 -12.01
C ILE A 509 -20.38 -16.88 -12.88
N ARG A 510 -20.60 -16.74 -14.16
CA ARG A 510 -20.50 -17.87 -15.11
C ARG A 510 -19.04 -18.08 -15.50
N TYR A 511 -18.46 -19.22 -15.15
CA TYR A 511 -17.08 -19.58 -15.40
C TYR A 511 -16.98 -20.77 -16.37
N VAL A 512 -16.09 -20.68 -17.35
CA VAL A 512 -15.76 -21.78 -18.27
C VAL A 512 -14.44 -22.42 -17.83
N VAL A 513 -14.48 -23.70 -17.48
CA VAL A 513 -13.32 -24.49 -17.04
C VAL A 513 -12.25 -24.56 -18.13
N ARG A 514 -11.02 -24.27 -17.77
CA ARG A 514 -9.84 -24.28 -18.65
C ARG A 514 -8.88 -25.42 -18.27
N SER A 515 -7.93 -25.72 -19.15
CA SER A 515 -6.85 -26.68 -18.85
C SER A 515 -6.04 -26.21 -17.63
N GLY A 516 -5.87 -27.10 -16.65
CA GLY A 516 -5.18 -26.80 -15.38
C GLY A 516 -6.07 -26.34 -14.25
N ASP A 517 -7.37 -26.10 -14.49
CA ASP A 517 -8.30 -25.72 -13.43
C ASP A 517 -8.65 -26.89 -12.51
N SER A 518 -8.88 -26.59 -11.25
CA SER A 518 -9.52 -27.45 -10.28
C SER A 518 -10.59 -26.65 -9.51
N LEU A 519 -11.57 -27.32 -8.92
CA LEU A 519 -12.58 -26.66 -8.09
C LEU A 519 -11.93 -25.84 -6.98
N TRP A 520 -10.81 -26.31 -6.41
CA TRP A 520 -10.07 -25.59 -5.38
C TRP A 520 -9.44 -24.29 -5.93
N LEU A 521 -8.74 -24.33 -7.07
CA LEU A 521 -8.17 -23.15 -7.71
C LEU A 521 -9.25 -22.13 -8.10
N ILE A 522 -10.38 -22.61 -8.62
CA ILE A 522 -11.52 -21.76 -8.98
C ILE A 522 -12.12 -21.14 -7.70
N ALA A 523 -12.29 -21.91 -6.63
CA ALA A 523 -12.80 -21.41 -5.36
C ALA A 523 -11.89 -20.31 -4.79
N GLN A 524 -10.57 -20.50 -4.78
CA GLN A 524 -9.60 -19.50 -4.38
C GLN A 524 -9.67 -18.24 -5.26
N LYS A 525 -9.73 -18.42 -6.57
CA LYS A 525 -9.79 -17.31 -7.54
C LYS A 525 -11.01 -16.41 -7.35
N TYR A 526 -12.15 -17.00 -6.97
CA TYR A 526 -13.43 -16.29 -6.82
C TYR A 526 -13.85 -16.08 -5.36
N ASN A 527 -12.92 -16.29 -4.44
CA ASN A 527 -13.15 -16.16 -3.00
C ASN A 527 -14.44 -16.83 -2.54
N THR A 528 -14.57 -18.12 -2.87
CA THR A 528 -15.69 -18.97 -2.54
C THR A 528 -15.18 -20.33 -2.08
N THR A 529 -16.07 -21.28 -1.81
CA THR A 529 -15.68 -22.64 -1.40
C THR A 529 -15.96 -23.65 -2.49
N VAL A 530 -15.21 -24.75 -2.50
CA VAL A 530 -15.47 -25.90 -3.36
C VAL A 530 -16.91 -26.39 -3.19
N ASP A 531 -17.37 -26.50 -1.94
CA ASP A 531 -18.73 -26.94 -1.63
C ASP A 531 -19.81 -25.96 -2.12
N ALA A 532 -19.55 -24.66 -2.07
CA ALA A 532 -20.47 -23.66 -2.59
C ALA A 532 -20.57 -23.77 -4.12
N ILE A 533 -19.45 -23.95 -4.82
CA ILE A 533 -19.44 -24.19 -6.26
C ILE A 533 -20.17 -25.49 -6.57
N LYS A 534 -19.88 -26.57 -5.87
CA LYS A 534 -20.52 -27.88 -6.09
C LYS A 534 -22.02 -27.81 -5.91
N ARG A 535 -22.50 -27.22 -4.80
CA ARG A 535 -23.93 -27.06 -4.52
C ARG A 535 -24.65 -26.25 -5.59
N LEU A 536 -24.06 -25.13 -6.01
CA LEU A 536 -24.66 -24.23 -6.99
C LEU A 536 -24.78 -24.87 -8.39
N ASN A 537 -23.88 -25.82 -8.71
CA ASN A 537 -23.81 -26.49 -10.01
C ASN A 537 -24.29 -27.95 -9.98
N GLY A 538 -24.77 -28.44 -8.84
CA GLY A 538 -25.22 -29.85 -8.71
C GLY A 538 -24.07 -30.86 -8.90
N LEU A 539 -22.82 -30.52 -8.59
CA LEU A 539 -21.68 -31.40 -8.80
C LEU A 539 -21.56 -32.42 -7.66
N THR A 540 -21.44 -33.69 -8.05
CA THR A 540 -21.27 -34.81 -7.10
C THR A 540 -19.80 -35.24 -6.95
N SER A 541 -18.92 -34.77 -7.85
CA SER A 541 -17.47 -35.03 -7.82
C SER A 541 -16.67 -33.75 -8.02
N ASP A 542 -15.35 -33.84 -7.80
CA ASP A 542 -14.43 -32.71 -7.99
C ASP A 542 -13.81 -32.68 -9.41
N ILE A 543 -14.20 -33.63 -10.26
CA ILE A 543 -13.70 -33.73 -11.63
C ILE A 543 -14.39 -32.69 -12.49
N LEU A 544 -13.58 -31.89 -13.18
CA LEU A 544 -14.01 -30.86 -14.12
C LEU A 544 -13.62 -31.25 -15.55
N ASN A 545 -14.50 -30.94 -16.50
CA ASN A 545 -14.20 -31.08 -17.92
C ASN A 545 -13.83 -29.70 -18.50
N ILE A 546 -12.79 -29.67 -19.36
CA ILE A 546 -12.43 -28.45 -20.08
C ILE A 546 -13.62 -28.01 -20.93
N GLY A 547 -13.99 -26.73 -20.84
CA GLY A 547 -15.17 -26.16 -21.48
C GLY A 547 -16.47 -26.28 -20.67
N GLN A 548 -16.44 -26.98 -19.53
CA GLN A 548 -17.59 -27.03 -18.62
C GLN A 548 -17.91 -25.63 -18.09
N VAL A 549 -19.19 -25.26 -18.07
CA VAL A 549 -19.64 -23.98 -17.53
C VAL A 549 -20.08 -24.18 -16.08
N LEU A 550 -19.47 -23.41 -15.18
CA LEU A 550 -19.80 -23.36 -13.76
C LEU A 550 -20.43 -22.01 -13.40
N ASN A 551 -21.47 -22.05 -12.60
CA ASN A 551 -21.96 -20.90 -11.87
C ASN A 551 -21.16 -20.79 -10.56
N ILE A 552 -20.38 -19.76 -10.42
CA ILE A 552 -19.58 -19.51 -9.23
C ILE A 552 -20.34 -18.51 -8.36
N PRO A 553 -20.56 -18.76 -7.07
CA PRO A 553 -21.15 -17.76 -6.19
C PRO A 553 -20.30 -16.50 -6.24
N SER A 554 -20.89 -15.35 -6.58
CA SER A 554 -20.24 -14.08 -6.31
C SER A 554 -20.19 -13.94 -4.79
N SER A 555 -19.01 -13.72 -4.25
CA SER A 555 -18.70 -13.78 -2.82
C SER A 555 -19.72 -13.03 -1.95
N GLY A 556 -20.62 -13.78 -1.38
CA GLY A 556 -21.45 -13.45 -0.26
C GLY A 556 -21.40 -14.67 0.65
N SER A 557 -20.70 -14.53 1.79
CA SER A 557 -20.53 -15.55 2.82
C SER A 557 -20.00 -16.91 2.33
N ALA A 558 -18.68 -17.11 2.41
CA ALA A 558 -18.12 -18.46 2.43
C ALA A 558 -18.52 -19.13 3.75
N PRO A 559 -19.15 -20.31 3.73
CA PRO A 559 -19.29 -21.10 4.94
C PRO A 559 -17.93 -21.63 5.36
N TYR A 560 -17.68 -21.61 6.64
CA TYR A 560 -16.54 -22.09 7.40
C TYR A 560 -16.03 -23.48 6.96
N PHE A 561 -14.71 -23.67 6.93
CA PHE A 561 -14.10 -25.00 6.77
C PHE A 561 -13.79 -25.62 8.12
N GLU A 562 -14.47 -26.69 8.47
CA GLU A 562 -13.98 -27.66 9.44
C GLU A 562 -12.93 -28.54 8.74
N TYR A 563 -11.64 -28.37 9.07
CA TYR A 563 -10.61 -29.35 8.75
C TYR A 563 -10.64 -30.48 9.77
N THR A 564 -11.28 -31.57 9.45
CA THR A 564 -11.03 -32.82 10.15
C THR A 564 -9.73 -33.42 9.57
N VAL A 565 -8.65 -33.25 10.29
CA VAL A 565 -7.40 -34.01 10.02
C VAL A 565 -7.68 -35.47 10.37
N ARG A 566 -7.62 -36.35 9.37
CA ARG A 566 -7.45 -37.80 9.58
C ARG A 566 -5.99 -38.15 9.54
#